data_d7f0af7e8997f58583f45619d7edcb10
#
_entry.id   d7f0af7e8997f58583f45619d7edcb10
#
_cell.length_a   1.000
_cell.length_b   1.000
_cell.length_c   1.000
_cell.angle_alpha   90.00
_cell.angle_beta   90.00
_cell.angle_gamma   90.00
#
_symmetry.space_group_name_H-M   'P 1'
#
loop_
_entity.id
_entity.type
_entity.pdbx_description
1 polymer ?
#
loop_
_entity_poly.entity_id
_entity_poly.type
_entity_poly.pdbx_seq_one_letter_code
_entity_poly.pdbx_strand_id
1 'polypeptide(L)'
;YFYFKSKEDFGLQVVDYFAERLAETAERFYREETLTPLERIRGLYRKQAEAFQKNGFLGGCPIGNLALEMGDRHPEFRKKLEGVIRDLKEKLKGQLELARERGEIDPAVDTAEAADFIFNSWEGALLRMKVMHSLAPYEVFDRMVFERLLKGSKRRKRGKS
;
A
#
# COMPACT_ATOMS: atom_id res chain seq x y z
N TYR A 1 22.48 -20.25 15.96
CA TYR A 1 22.99 -18.90 16.31
C TYR A 1 23.14 -18.11 15.03
N PHE A 2 22.21 -17.16 14.77
CA PHE A 2 22.40 -16.17 13.70
C PHE A 2 23.40 -15.13 14.22
N TYR A 3 24.63 -15.18 13.72
CA TYR A 3 25.60 -14.13 14.02
C TYR A 3 25.37 -12.96 13.05
N PHE A 4 24.81 -11.86 13.57
CA PHE A 4 24.81 -10.60 12.84
C PHE A 4 26.23 -10.02 12.85
N LYS A 5 26.71 -9.61 11.67
CA LYS A 5 28.06 -9.05 11.51
C LYS A 5 28.19 -7.68 12.18
N SER A 6 27.08 -6.94 12.28
CA SER A 6 27.00 -5.62 12.89
C SER A 6 25.55 -5.29 13.27
N LYS A 7 25.33 -4.20 14.01
CA LYS A 7 24.01 -3.65 14.30
C LYS A 7 23.28 -3.22 13.03
N GLU A 8 24.02 -2.72 12.05
CA GLU A 8 23.51 -2.34 10.73
C GLU A 8 23.02 -3.57 9.93
N ASP A 9 23.82 -4.64 9.90
CA ASP A 9 23.43 -5.93 9.28
C ASP A 9 22.16 -6.48 9.91
N PHE A 10 22.04 -6.45 11.23
CA PHE A 10 20.81 -6.81 11.92
C PHE A 10 19.62 -5.97 11.46
N GLY A 11 19.77 -4.64 11.40
CA GLY A 11 18.71 -3.74 10.95
C GLY A 11 18.28 -3.99 9.51
N LEU A 12 19.21 -4.27 8.59
CA LEU A 12 18.89 -4.64 7.20
C LEU A 12 18.11 -5.95 7.12
N GLN A 13 18.42 -6.94 7.94
CA GLN A 13 17.66 -8.18 8.01
C GLN A 13 16.25 -7.97 8.60
N VAL A 14 16.07 -7.02 9.51
CA VAL A 14 14.75 -6.62 10.00
C VAL A 14 13.90 -6.02 8.86
N VAL A 15 14.51 -5.22 7.96
CA VAL A 15 13.82 -4.73 6.76
C VAL A 15 13.34 -5.89 5.89
N ASP A 16 14.21 -6.89 5.62
CA ASP A 16 13.84 -8.09 4.84
C ASP A 16 12.68 -8.84 5.47
N TYR A 17 12.75 -9.09 6.76
CA TYR A 17 11.69 -9.78 7.49
C TYR A 17 10.31 -9.09 7.33
N PHE A 18 10.26 -7.77 7.50
CA PHE A 18 9.00 -7.05 7.32
C PHE A 18 8.55 -6.98 5.86
N ALA A 19 9.49 -6.85 4.92
CA ALA A 19 9.19 -6.87 3.49
C ALA A 19 8.54 -8.20 3.07
N GLU A 20 9.09 -9.33 3.50
CA GLU A 20 8.56 -10.66 3.24
C GLU A 20 7.15 -10.81 3.80
N ARG A 21 6.91 -10.42 5.04
CA ARG A 21 5.58 -10.51 5.67
C ARG A 21 4.52 -9.65 4.99
N LEU A 22 4.89 -8.44 4.57
CA LEU A 22 3.98 -7.58 3.81
C LEU A 22 3.67 -8.19 2.42
N ALA A 23 4.69 -8.71 1.75
CA ALA A 23 4.53 -9.37 0.46
C ALA A 23 3.64 -10.62 0.56
N GLU A 24 3.87 -11.49 1.55
CA GLU A 24 3.04 -12.67 1.81
C GLU A 24 1.58 -12.30 2.09
N THR A 25 1.36 -11.24 2.87
CA THR A 25 0.01 -10.77 3.19
C THR A 25 -0.70 -10.28 1.92
N ALA A 26 -0.03 -9.48 1.10
CA ALA A 26 -0.58 -9.02 -0.18
C ALA A 26 -0.86 -10.18 -1.14
N GLU A 27 0.05 -11.14 -1.25
CA GLU A 27 -0.10 -12.29 -2.13
C GLU A 27 -1.30 -13.18 -1.77
N ARG A 28 -1.61 -13.36 -0.50
CA ARG A 28 -2.82 -14.12 -0.09
C ARG A 28 -4.08 -13.48 -0.66
N PHE A 29 -4.19 -12.16 -0.64
CA PHE A 29 -5.33 -11.45 -1.25
C PHE A 29 -5.27 -11.50 -2.77
N TYR A 30 -4.11 -11.30 -3.37
CA TYR A 30 -3.96 -11.24 -4.82
C TYR A 30 -4.19 -12.58 -5.52
N ARG A 31 -4.06 -13.68 -4.81
CA ARG A 31 -4.35 -15.04 -5.29
C ARG A 31 -5.79 -15.51 -5.01
N GLU A 32 -6.61 -14.72 -4.33
CA GLU A 32 -8.00 -15.11 -4.03
C GLU A 32 -8.85 -15.06 -5.30
N GLU A 33 -9.11 -16.24 -5.88
CA GLU A 33 -9.78 -16.37 -7.18
C GLU A 33 -11.27 -16.04 -7.14
N THR A 34 -11.89 -16.10 -5.96
CA THR A 34 -13.31 -15.77 -5.77
C THR A 34 -13.57 -14.26 -5.80
N LEU A 35 -12.52 -13.44 -5.68
CA LEU A 35 -12.60 -11.99 -5.72
C LEU A 35 -12.08 -11.44 -7.04
N THR A 36 -12.67 -10.35 -7.50
CA THR A 36 -12.12 -9.59 -8.63
C THR A 36 -10.82 -8.89 -8.22
N PRO A 37 -9.93 -8.54 -9.18
CA PRO A 37 -8.70 -7.81 -8.87
C PRO A 37 -8.91 -6.55 -8.04
N LEU A 38 -9.95 -5.77 -8.32
CA LEU A 38 -10.28 -4.56 -7.55
C LEU A 38 -10.74 -4.90 -6.12
N GLU A 39 -11.55 -5.94 -5.95
CA GLU A 39 -11.99 -6.43 -4.65
C GLU A 39 -10.82 -6.96 -3.81
N ARG A 40 -9.83 -7.62 -4.44
CA ARG A 40 -8.61 -8.08 -3.78
C ARG A 40 -7.81 -6.91 -3.20
N ILE A 41 -7.60 -5.86 -4.00
CA ILE A 41 -6.88 -4.65 -3.55
C ILE A 41 -7.64 -3.99 -2.39
N ARG A 42 -8.93 -3.72 -2.58
CA ARG A 42 -9.76 -3.07 -1.55
C ARG A 42 -9.84 -3.92 -0.27
N GLY A 43 -9.99 -5.23 -0.41
CA GLY A 43 -10.02 -6.20 0.70
C GLY A 43 -8.73 -6.21 1.51
N LEU A 44 -7.57 -6.15 0.85
CA LEU A 44 -6.27 -6.08 1.50
C LEU A 44 -6.16 -4.85 2.43
N TYR A 45 -6.45 -3.66 1.90
CA TYR A 45 -6.37 -2.42 2.70
C TYR A 45 -7.39 -2.38 3.84
N ARG A 46 -8.62 -2.86 3.58
CA ARG A 46 -9.64 -2.99 4.63
C ARG A 46 -9.17 -3.91 5.76
N LYS A 47 -8.63 -5.07 5.42
CA LYS A 47 -8.13 -6.02 6.41
C LYS A 47 -6.98 -5.47 7.23
N GLN A 48 -6.09 -4.72 6.60
CA GLN A 48 -4.99 -4.06 7.30
C GLN A 48 -5.51 -2.97 8.26
N ALA A 49 -6.49 -2.17 7.84
CA ALA A 49 -7.10 -1.13 8.68
C ALA A 49 -7.83 -1.74 9.90
N GLU A 50 -8.60 -2.81 9.69
CA GLU A 50 -9.27 -3.56 10.75
C GLU A 50 -8.28 -4.17 11.76
N ALA A 51 -7.19 -4.75 11.25
CA ALA A 51 -6.12 -5.30 12.09
C ALA A 51 -5.43 -4.20 12.91
N PHE A 52 -5.19 -3.04 12.31
CA PHE A 52 -4.60 -1.89 12.98
C PHE A 52 -5.51 -1.36 14.09
N GLN A 53 -6.82 -1.24 13.83
CA GLN A 53 -7.82 -0.88 14.84
C GLN A 53 -7.84 -1.91 15.99
N LYS A 54 -7.89 -3.20 15.66
CA LYS A 54 -7.90 -4.29 16.65
C LYS A 54 -6.65 -4.26 17.53
N ASN A 55 -5.52 -3.83 17.01
CA ASN A 55 -4.27 -3.63 17.75
C ASN A 55 -4.20 -2.27 18.48
N GLY A 56 -5.31 -1.56 18.65
CA GLY A 56 -5.34 -0.27 19.34
C GLY A 56 -4.62 0.85 18.61
N PHE A 57 -4.50 0.77 17.27
CA PHE A 57 -3.76 1.72 16.41
C PHE A 57 -2.27 1.85 16.77
N LEU A 58 -1.66 0.78 17.27
CA LEU A 58 -0.24 0.74 17.61
C LEU A 58 0.61 0.25 16.43
N GLY A 59 1.82 0.78 16.32
CA GLY A 59 2.77 0.43 15.26
C GLY A 59 2.59 1.28 14.01
N GLY A 60 1.95 0.76 12.99
CA GLY A 60 1.85 1.33 11.65
C GLY A 60 2.56 0.47 10.61
N CYS A 61 2.89 1.03 9.44
CA CYS A 61 3.69 0.33 8.46
C CYS A 61 5.16 0.22 8.94
N PRO A 62 5.69 -0.98 9.14
CA PRO A 62 7.07 -1.13 9.59
C PRO A 62 8.08 -0.58 8.58
N ILE A 63 7.80 -0.68 7.28
CA ILE A 63 8.67 -0.13 6.22
C ILE A 63 8.63 1.39 6.23
N GLY A 64 7.44 2.01 6.36
CA GLY A 64 7.30 3.45 6.49
C GLY A 64 7.99 4.00 7.75
N ASN A 65 7.83 3.33 8.88
CA ASN A 65 8.50 3.71 10.13
C ASN A 65 10.03 3.65 9.99
N LEU A 66 10.57 2.57 9.41
CA LEU A 66 12.01 2.43 9.17
C LEU A 66 12.53 3.47 8.16
N ALA A 67 11.73 3.82 7.14
CA ALA A 67 12.09 4.86 6.19
C ALA A 67 12.24 6.23 6.87
N LEU A 68 11.32 6.59 7.77
CA LEU A 68 11.39 7.84 8.54
C LEU A 68 12.57 7.87 9.52
N GLU A 69 12.91 6.75 10.14
CA GLU A 69 13.95 6.68 11.16
C GLU A 69 15.36 6.56 10.57
N MET A 70 15.51 5.79 9.49
CA MET A 70 16.82 5.37 8.98
C MET A 70 17.18 6.00 7.63
N GLY A 71 16.21 6.52 6.89
CA GLY A 71 16.41 6.97 5.50
C GLY A 71 17.43 8.11 5.34
N ASP A 72 17.48 9.02 6.30
CA ASP A 72 18.39 10.20 6.23
C ASP A 72 19.85 9.86 6.54
N ARG A 73 20.08 8.88 7.41
CA ARG A 73 21.39 8.66 8.04
C ARG A 73 22.17 7.50 7.45
N HIS A 74 21.49 6.56 6.80
CA HIS A 74 22.07 5.30 6.36
C HIS A 74 21.76 5.02 4.89
N PRO A 75 22.70 5.31 3.96
CA PRO A 75 22.50 5.08 2.52
C PRO A 75 22.09 3.65 2.16
N GLU A 76 22.62 2.64 2.84
CA GLU A 76 22.30 1.23 2.62
C GLU A 76 20.84 0.92 2.97
N PHE A 77 20.34 1.47 4.09
CA PHE A 77 18.93 1.37 4.46
C PHE A 77 18.02 2.06 3.43
N ARG A 78 18.38 3.28 3.02
CA ARG A 78 17.61 4.01 2.00
C ARG A 78 17.48 3.21 0.73
N LYS A 79 18.59 2.68 0.20
CA LYS A 79 18.60 1.85 -1.02
C LYS A 79 17.74 0.59 -0.87
N LYS A 80 17.84 -0.09 0.27
CA LYS A 80 17.07 -1.29 0.55
C LYS A 80 15.58 -1.01 0.68
N LEU A 81 15.21 0.03 1.43
CA LEU A 81 13.82 0.46 1.62
C LEU A 81 13.18 0.92 0.30
N GLU A 82 13.92 1.66 -0.54
CA GLU A 82 13.48 2.04 -1.88
C GLU A 82 13.17 0.80 -2.74
N GLY A 83 14.03 -0.23 -2.70
CA GLY A 83 13.81 -1.49 -3.38
C GLY A 83 12.53 -2.19 -2.89
N VAL A 84 12.33 -2.29 -1.59
CA VAL A 84 11.12 -2.89 -0.99
C VAL A 84 9.85 -2.13 -1.39
N ILE A 85 9.86 -0.80 -1.29
CA ILE A 85 8.71 0.03 -1.68
C ILE A 85 8.39 -0.14 -3.16
N ARG A 86 9.41 -0.13 -4.02
CA ARG A 86 9.25 -0.39 -5.46
C ARG A 86 8.58 -1.73 -5.71
N ASP A 87 9.04 -2.80 -5.07
CA ASP A 87 8.52 -4.15 -5.28
C ASP A 87 7.07 -4.29 -4.80
N LEU A 88 6.70 -3.66 -3.69
CA LEU A 88 5.31 -3.58 -3.21
C LEU A 88 4.41 -2.84 -4.20
N LYS A 89 4.87 -1.71 -4.75
CA LYS A 89 4.14 -0.93 -5.75
C LYS A 89 3.98 -1.68 -7.07
N GLU A 90 5.00 -2.40 -7.54
CA GLU A 90 4.90 -3.21 -8.75
C GLU A 90 3.86 -4.32 -8.62
N LYS A 91 3.76 -4.98 -7.46
CA LYS A 91 2.70 -5.97 -7.20
C LYS A 91 1.30 -5.34 -7.24
N LEU A 92 1.14 -4.18 -6.63
CA LEU A 92 -0.12 -3.43 -6.66
C LEU A 92 -0.48 -3.00 -8.09
N LYS A 93 0.49 -2.47 -8.84
CA LYS A 93 0.33 -2.10 -10.24
C LYS A 93 -0.17 -3.28 -11.07
N GLY A 94 0.41 -4.46 -10.92
CA GLY A 94 -0.03 -5.68 -11.61
C GLY A 94 -1.51 -6.00 -11.34
N GLN A 95 -1.99 -5.85 -10.11
CA GLN A 95 -3.42 -6.03 -9.80
C GLN A 95 -4.30 -4.92 -10.41
N LEU A 96 -3.82 -3.68 -10.46
CA LEU A 96 -4.53 -2.57 -11.12
C LEU A 96 -4.61 -2.80 -12.64
N GLU A 97 -3.58 -3.35 -13.26
CA GLU A 97 -3.60 -3.71 -14.69
C GLU A 97 -4.64 -4.79 -14.97
N LEU A 98 -4.71 -5.84 -14.16
CA LEU A 98 -5.74 -6.86 -14.24
C LEU A 98 -7.15 -6.28 -14.05
N ALA A 99 -7.33 -5.38 -13.09
CA ALA A 99 -8.61 -4.69 -12.87
C ALA A 99 -9.01 -3.82 -14.08
N ARG A 100 -8.03 -3.14 -14.71
CA ARG A 100 -8.25 -2.35 -15.92
C ARG A 100 -8.64 -3.23 -17.11
N GLU A 101 -7.95 -4.33 -17.34
CA GLU A 101 -8.26 -5.30 -18.39
C GLU A 101 -9.67 -5.89 -18.25
N ARG A 102 -10.14 -6.07 -17.03
CA ARG A 102 -11.50 -6.55 -16.72
C ARG A 102 -12.57 -5.44 -16.73
N GLY A 103 -12.19 -4.20 -17.00
CA GLY A 103 -13.12 -3.07 -17.02
C GLY A 103 -13.63 -2.64 -15.64
N GLU A 104 -12.95 -3.02 -14.56
CA GLU A 104 -13.34 -2.66 -13.20
C GLU A 104 -12.92 -1.23 -12.82
N ILE A 105 -11.91 -0.69 -13.49
CA ILE A 105 -11.43 0.69 -13.33
C ILE A 105 -11.45 1.42 -14.68
N ASP A 106 -11.38 2.74 -14.63
CA ASP A 106 -11.36 3.58 -15.82
C ASP A 106 -10.13 3.23 -16.69
N PRO A 107 -10.30 2.97 -18.00
CA PRO A 107 -9.20 2.64 -18.89
C PRO A 107 -8.15 3.75 -19.04
N ALA A 108 -8.51 5.00 -18.72
CA ALA A 108 -7.58 6.14 -18.74
C ALA A 108 -6.67 6.23 -17.51
N VAL A 109 -6.88 5.39 -16.49
CA VAL A 109 -6.03 5.37 -15.30
C VAL A 109 -4.64 4.85 -15.66
N ASP A 110 -3.62 5.67 -15.40
CA ASP A 110 -2.23 5.21 -15.37
C ASP A 110 -2.02 4.36 -14.11
N THR A 111 -1.80 3.07 -14.30
CA THR A 111 -1.72 2.10 -13.20
C THR A 111 -0.44 2.25 -12.37
N ALA A 112 0.66 2.76 -12.96
CA ALA A 112 1.89 3.02 -12.23
C ALA A 112 1.73 4.24 -11.32
N GLU A 113 1.19 5.34 -11.85
CA GLU A 113 0.90 6.55 -11.10
C GLU A 113 -0.16 6.30 -10.01
N ALA A 114 -1.19 5.51 -10.33
CA ALA A 114 -2.20 5.10 -9.36
C ALA A 114 -1.60 4.26 -8.22
N ALA A 115 -0.69 3.33 -8.52
CA ALA A 115 -0.01 2.54 -7.49
C ALA A 115 0.85 3.41 -6.56
N ASP A 116 1.57 4.39 -7.11
CA ASP A 116 2.32 5.38 -6.33
C ASP A 116 1.40 6.18 -5.41
N PHE A 117 0.32 6.71 -5.96
CA PHE A 117 -0.63 7.52 -5.18
C PHE A 117 -1.30 6.69 -4.08
N ILE A 118 -1.71 5.46 -4.37
CA ILE A 118 -2.35 4.57 -3.40
C ILE A 118 -1.38 4.25 -2.27
N PHE A 119 -0.13 3.91 -2.57
CA PHE A 119 0.88 3.64 -1.55
C PHE A 119 1.10 4.86 -0.64
N ASN A 120 1.34 6.04 -1.23
CA ASN A 120 1.55 7.28 -0.48
C ASN A 120 0.35 7.65 0.38
N SER A 121 -0.87 7.50 -0.16
CA SER A 121 -2.12 7.80 0.54
C SER A 121 -2.37 6.84 1.69
N TRP A 122 -2.00 5.57 1.53
CA TRP A 122 -2.11 4.55 2.57
C TRP A 122 -1.18 4.84 3.75
N GLU A 123 0.09 5.18 3.48
CA GLU A 123 1.05 5.56 4.52
C GLU A 123 0.54 6.79 5.30
N GLY A 124 0.00 7.77 4.63
CA GLY A 124 -0.62 8.94 5.26
C GLY A 124 -1.87 8.59 6.09
N ALA A 125 -2.71 7.66 5.62
CA ALA A 125 -3.87 7.18 6.35
C ALA A 125 -3.45 6.45 7.63
N LEU A 126 -2.44 5.56 7.57
CA LEU A 126 -1.90 4.85 8.73
C LEU A 126 -1.37 5.83 9.79
N LEU A 127 -0.57 6.82 9.36
CA LEU A 127 -0.07 7.86 10.27
C LEU A 127 -1.21 8.56 11.00
N ARG A 128 -2.23 8.97 10.28
CA ARG A 128 -3.37 9.69 10.88
C ARG A 128 -4.25 8.82 11.75
N MET A 129 -4.51 7.57 11.36
CA MET A 129 -5.23 6.60 12.18
C MET A 129 -4.53 6.40 13.53
N LYS A 130 -3.20 6.31 13.52
CA LYS A 130 -2.37 6.19 14.73
C LYS A 130 -2.55 7.37 15.69
N VAL A 131 -2.54 8.60 15.15
CA VAL A 131 -2.66 9.82 15.96
C VAL A 131 -4.10 10.04 16.45
N MET A 132 -5.08 9.73 15.63
CA MET A 132 -6.49 9.97 15.92
C MET A 132 -7.17 8.83 16.67
N HIS A 133 -6.55 7.64 16.76
CA HIS A 133 -7.19 6.42 17.26
C HIS A 133 -8.55 6.15 16.61
N SER A 134 -8.64 6.31 15.28
CA SER A 134 -9.89 6.26 14.51
C SER A 134 -9.67 5.69 13.12
N LEU A 135 -10.67 5.01 12.56
CA LEU A 135 -10.70 4.56 11.16
C LEU A 135 -11.05 5.67 10.15
N ALA A 136 -11.44 6.86 10.61
CA ALA A 136 -11.86 7.95 9.71
C ALA A 136 -10.85 8.26 8.57
N PRO A 137 -9.52 8.27 8.79
CA PRO A 137 -8.56 8.43 7.69
C PRO A 137 -8.59 7.30 6.66
N TYR A 138 -8.82 6.06 7.10
CA TYR A 138 -9.00 4.92 6.18
C TYR A 138 -10.28 5.08 5.35
N GLU A 139 -11.39 5.50 5.94
CA GLU A 139 -12.65 5.71 5.21
C GLU A 139 -12.51 6.76 4.10
N VAL A 140 -11.71 7.81 4.34
CA VAL A 140 -11.36 8.80 3.31
C VAL A 140 -10.50 8.17 2.23
N PHE A 141 -9.46 7.42 2.61
CA PHE A 141 -8.60 6.70 1.67
C PHE A 141 -9.42 5.76 0.78
N ASP A 142 -10.24 4.90 1.36
CA ASP A 142 -11.07 3.92 0.65
C ASP A 142 -11.98 4.59 -0.38
N ARG A 143 -12.73 5.61 0.05
CA ARG A 143 -13.65 6.35 -0.84
C ARG A 143 -12.89 7.08 -1.95
N MET A 144 -11.80 7.77 -1.65
CA MET A 144 -11.06 8.54 -2.64
C MET A 144 -10.38 7.65 -3.67
N VAL A 145 -9.80 6.52 -3.25
CA VAL A 145 -9.14 5.58 -4.15
C VAL A 145 -10.16 4.81 -4.98
N PHE A 146 -11.10 4.11 -4.34
CA PHE A 146 -11.93 3.12 -5.01
C PHE A 146 -13.19 3.69 -5.66
N GLU A 147 -13.68 4.84 -5.22
CA GLU A 147 -14.91 5.44 -5.76
C GLU A 147 -14.64 6.69 -6.62
N ARG A 148 -13.41 7.25 -6.59
CA ARG A 148 -13.07 8.43 -7.37
C ARG A 148 -11.86 8.21 -8.28
N LEU A 149 -10.68 8.00 -7.73
CA LEU A 149 -9.44 7.86 -8.51
C LEU A 149 -9.58 6.75 -9.56
N LEU A 150 -9.92 5.54 -9.12
CA LEU A 150 -9.97 4.36 -9.99
C LEU A 150 -11.22 4.31 -10.89
N LYS A 151 -12.28 5.03 -10.55
CA LYS A 151 -13.49 5.12 -11.40
C LYS A 151 -13.41 6.22 -12.47
N GLY A 152 -12.38 7.03 -12.43
CA GLY A 152 -12.22 8.17 -13.33
C GLY A 152 -13.23 9.28 -13.10
N SER A 153 -12.95 10.45 -13.64
CA SER A 153 -13.92 11.53 -13.71
C SER A 153 -14.95 11.18 -14.79
N LYS A 154 -16.22 10.96 -14.43
CA LYS A 154 -17.30 10.94 -15.44
C LYS A 154 -17.18 12.25 -16.21
N ARG A 155 -16.61 12.20 -17.42
CA ARG A 155 -16.64 13.32 -18.35
C ARG A 155 -18.10 13.74 -18.47
N ARG A 156 -18.47 14.87 -17.88
CA ARG A 156 -19.74 15.53 -18.16
C ARG A 156 -19.79 15.63 -19.69
N LYS A 157 -20.66 14.83 -20.33
CA LYS A 157 -21.03 15.08 -21.72
C LYS A 157 -21.58 16.51 -21.73
N ARG A 158 -20.75 17.47 -22.15
CA ARG A 158 -21.25 18.79 -22.54
C ARG A 158 -22.18 18.49 -23.71
N GLY A 159 -23.47 18.57 -23.45
CA GLY A 159 -24.46 18.58 -24.50
C GLY A 159 -24.09 19.70 -25.47
N LYS A 160 -23.88 19.36 -26.72
CA LYS A 160 -23.94 20.32 -27.81
C LYS A 160 -25.39 20.78 -27.90
N SER A 161 -25.63 21.99 -27.47
CA SER A 161 -26.80 22.78 -27.92
C SER A 161 -26.45 23.39 -29.25
#